data_867b47104a7fdcbecac328fa73099323
#
_entry.id   867b47104a7fdcbecac328fa73099323
#
_cell.length_a   1.000
_cell.length_b   1.000
_cell.length_c   1.000
_cell.angle_alpha   90.00
_cell.angle_beta   90.00
_cell.angle_gamma   90.00
#
_symmetry.space_group_name_H-M   'P 1'
#
loop_
_entity.id
_entity.type
_entity.pdbx_description
1 polymer ?
#
loop_
_entity_poly.entity_id
_entity_poly.type
_entity_poly.pdbx_seq_one_letter_code
_entity_poly.pdbx_strand_id
1 'polypeptide(L)'
;MKNDISTISLIITIIVIISLAISYGLLFYLYSKYYIKCIENNIIDTPIKTSFYNKKDKIINVISKITTYACYIFIAFVFILALINKQETGLTNYFFNNYLLVKTSSMEVIHDDNTYIKQNDLKDQIRKYSLICLDTEYQMNLYDIYAFYDDKGNIIIHRLIAINDDGTYTFKGDANKQTFDYETNVVIDKVIARYNGKSNYVLGVFIMYFKSNIGIISFSIAMLLIAYFEIIDYIINKKILKNKNYK
;
A
#
# COMPACT_ATOMS: atom_id res chain seq x y z
N MET A 1 5.36 -16.71 -14.73
CA MET A 1 5.26 -16.17 -13.34
C MET A 1 5.78 -14.74 -13.14
N LYS A 2 6.83 -14.26 -13.84
CA LYS A 2 7.24 -12.84 -13.77
C LYS A 2 6.22 -11.89 -14.44
N ASN A 3 5.43 -12.41 -15.39
CA ASN A 3 4.47 -11.61 -16.17
C ASN A 3 3.18 -11.25 -15.39
N ASP A 4 2.79 -12.04 -14.40
CA ASP A 4 1.49 -11.83 -13.73
C ASP A 4 1.51 -10.61 -12.79
N ILE A 5 2.64 -10.36 -12.11
CA ILE A 5 2.78 -9.21 -11.20
C ILE A 5 2.81 -7.90 -11.97
N SER A 6 3.53 -7.87 -13.11
CA SER A 6 3.59 -6.69 -13.97
C SER A 6 2.21 -6.36 -14.55
N THR A 7 1.45 -7.39 -14.91
CA THR A 7 0.09 -7.25 -15.47
C THR A 7 -0.90 -6.74 -14.43
N ILE A 8 -0.91 -7.30 -13.22
CA ILE A 8 -1.80 -6.85 -12.13
C ILE A 8 -1.44 -5.43 -11.70
N SER A 9 -0.15 -5.13 -11.53
CA SER A 9 0.31 -3.78 -11.19
C SER A 9 -0.03 -2.76 -12.29
N LEU A 10 0.08 -3.15 -13.56
CA LEU A 10 -0.31 -2.32 -14.70
C LEU A 10 -1.82 -2.06 -14.71
N ILE A 11 -2.64 -3.06 -14.48
CA ILE A 11 -4.11 -2.94 -14.41
C ILE A 11 -4.51 -2.00 -13.28
N ILE A 12 -3.96 -2.16 -12.09
CA ILE A 12 -4.24 -1.27 -10.95
C ILE A 12 -3.82 0.17 -11.28
N THR A 13 -2.67 0.36 -11.88
CA THR A 13 -2.18 1.68 -12.31
C THR A 13 -3.14 2.34 -13.31
N ILE A 14 -3.59 1.59 -14.31
CA ILE A 14 -4.55 2.08 -15.32
C ILE A 14 -5.88 2.46 -14.66
N ILE A 15 -6.40 1.64 -13.75
CA ILE A 15 -7.65 1.90 -13.01
C ILE A 15 -7.51 3.19 -12.17
N VAL A 16 -6.40 3.38 -11.47
CA VAL A 16 -6.15 4.57 -10.66
C VAL A 16 -6.05 5.83 -11.55
N ILE A 17 -5.32 5.76 -12.67
CA ILE A 17 -5.20 6.90 -13.60
C ILE A 17 -6.55 7.25 -14.22
N ILE A 18 -7.33 6.26 -14.66
CA ILE A 18 -8.66 6.47 -15.23
C ILE A 18 -9.61 7.05 -14.17
N SER A 19 -9.60 6.54 -12.95
CA SER A 19 -10.41 7.04 -11.83
C SER A 19 -10.08 8.50 -11.49
N LEU A 20 -8.80 8.85 -11.46
CA LEU A 20 -8.35 10.23 -11.25
C LEU A 20 -8.78 11.13 -12.41
N ALA A 21 -8.59 10.71 -13.66
CA ALA A 21 -8.99 11.46 -14.84
C ALA A 21 -10.50 11.71 -14.90
N ILE A 22 -11.32 10.70 -14.56
CA ILE A 22 -12.78 10.83 -14.48
C ILE A 22 -13.18 11.78 -13.36
N SER A 23 -12.59 11.66 -12.18
CA SER A 23 -12.87 12.52 -11.02
C SER A 23 -12.54 13.98 -11.32
N TYR A 24 -11.38 14.26 -11.92
CA TYR A 24 -10.98 15.61 -12.31
C TYR A 24 -11.83 16.15 -13.47
N GLY A 25 -12.14 15.30 -14.47
CA GLY A 25 -13.02 15.68 -15.58
C GLY A 25 -14.41 16.04 -15.09
N LEU A 26 -14.97 15.29 -14.13
CA LEU A 26 -16.26 15.58 -13.51
C LEU A 26 -16.23 16.88 -12.70
N LEU A 27 -15.20 17.08 -11.88
CA LEU A 27 -15.02 18.32 -11.11
C LEU A 27 -14.87 19.53 -12.03
N PHE A 28 -14.06 19.42 -13.10
CA PHE A 28 -13.90 20.49 -14.07
C PHE A 28 -15.21 20.79 -14.82
N TYR A 29 -15.97 19.76 -15.21
CA TYR A 29 -17.29 19.91 -15.84
C TYR A 29 -18.30 20.60 -14.91
N LEU A 30 -18.37 20.18 -13.64
CA LEU A 30 -19.24 20.79 -12.65
C LEU A 30 -18.83 22.25 -12.37
N TYR A 31 -17.54 22.50 -12.26
CA TYR A 31 -17.01 23.87 -12.07
C TYR A 31 -17.29 24.77 -13.27
N SER A 32 -17.05 24.30 -14.50
CA SER A 32 -17.31 25.08 -15.72
C SER A 32 -18.80 25.35 -15.92
N LYS A 33 -19.67 24.35 -15.71
CA LYS A 33 -21.12 24.49 -15.79
C LYS A 33 -21.66 25.49 -14.75
N TYR A 34 -21.10 25.43 -13.55
CA TYR A 34 -21.45 26.34 -12.47
C TYR A 34 -20.98 27.78 -12.79
N TYR A 35 -19.77 27.93 -13.28
CA TYR A 35 -19.20 29.22 -13.68
C TYR A 35 -19.96 29.86 -14.83
N ILE A 36 -20.30 29.10 -15.87
CA ILE A 36 -21.13 29.55 -17.01
C ILE A 36 -22.50 29.98 -16.53
N LYS A 37 -23.14 29.21 -15.66
CA LYS A 37 -24.45 29.55 -15.10
C LYS A 37 -24.43 30.83 -14.23
N CYS A 38 -23.30 31.13 -13.59
CA CYS A 38 -23.11 32.37 -12.83
C CYS A 38 -22.95 33.57 -13.78
N ILE A 39 -22.33 33.39 -14.95
CA ILE A 39 -22.20 34.46 -15.97
C ILE A 39 -23.53 34.70 -16.67
N GLU A 40 -24.25 33.65 -17.08
CA GLU A 40 -25.52 33.74 -17.79
C GLU A 40 -26.63 34.38 -16.96
N ASN A 41 -26.63 34.16 -15.64
CA ASN A 41 -27.68 34.67 -14.77
C ASN A 41 -27.46 36.13 -14.27
N ASN A 42 -26.43 36.85 -14.76
CA ASN A 42 -26.08 38.20 -14.31
C ASN A 42 -26.10 38.39 -12.78
N ILE A 43 -25.74 37.34 -12.04
CA ILE A 43 -25.80 37.26 -10.56
C ILE A 43 -24.76 38.23 -9.93
N ILE A 44 -23.96 38.87 -10.77
CA ILE A 44 -22.88 39.79 -10.33
C ILE A 44 -23.39 41.13 -9.80
N ASP A 45 -24.67 41.48 -10.03
CA ASP A 45 -25.15 42.86 -9.79
C ASP A 45 -26.24 43.05 -8.72
N THR A 46 -26.53 42.08 -7.85
CA THR A 46 -27.46 42.31 -6.75
C THR A 46 -26.81 42.13 -5.38
N PRO A 47 -26.70 43.23 -4.59
CA PRO A 47 -25.94 43.23 -3.31
C PRO A 47 -26.55 42.37 -2.19
N ILE A 48 -27.78 41.90 -2.33
CA ILE A 48 -28.46 41.12 -1.28
C ILE A 48 -28.19 39.60 -1.37
N LYS A 49 -27.91 39.09 -2.56
CA LYS A 49 -27.56 37.66 -2.73
C LYS A 49 -26.08 37.32 -2.51
N THR A 50 -25.20 38.34 -2.55
CA THR A 50 -23.76 38.15 -2.43
C THR A 50 -23.31 37.71 -1.04
N SER A 51 -24.02 38.04 0.04
CA SER A 51 -23.59 37.70 1.41
C SER A 51 -23.83 36.21 1.74
N PHE A 52 -24.93 35.63 1.26
CA PHE A 52 -25.23 34.22 1.50
C PHE A 52 -24.40 33.32 0.59
N TYR A 53 -24.15 33.74 -0.63
CA TYR A 53 -23.34 33.08 -1.63
C TYR A 53 -21.86 33.10 -1.23
N ASN A 54 -21.33 34.25 -0.82
CA ASN A 54 -19.95 34.39 -0.34
C ASN A 54 -19.64 33.52 0.87
N LYS A 55 -20.60 33.24 1.75
CA LYS A 55 -20.37 32.39 2.92
C LYS A 55 -20.25 30.90 2.54
N LYS A 56 -21.11 30.43 1.60
CA LYS A 56 -21.11 29.06 1.11
C LYS A 56 -19.87 28.77 0.25
N ASP A 57 -19.49 29.68 -0.63
CA ASP A 57 -18.29 29.57 -1.46
C ASP A 57 -17.02 29.65 -0.63
N LYS A 58 -16.99 30.45 0.41
CA LYS A 58 -15.87 30.54 1.34
C LYS A 58 -15.69 29.23 2.11
N ILE A 59 -16.80 28.59 2.54
CA ILE A 59 -16.76 27.29 3.21
C ILE A 59 -16.29 26.19 2.24
N ILE A 60 -16.82 26.14 1.03
CA ILE A 60 -16.43 25.16 -0.01
C ILE A 60 -14.96 25.32 -0.35
N ASN A 61 -14.46 26.54 -0.51
CA ASN A 61 -13.04 26.81 -0.77
C ASN A 61 -12.13 26.38 0.38
N VAL A 62 -12.56 26.61 1.62
CA VAL A 62 -11.81 26.18 2.81
C VAL A 62 -11.78 24.65 2.88
N ILE A 63 -12.92 23.97 2.68
CA ILE A 63 -12.99 22.51 2.67
C ILE A 63 -12.11 21.94 1.55
N SER A 64 -12.19 22.49 0.33
CA SER A 64 -11.36 22.08 -0.80
C SER A 64 -9.87 22.18 -0.48
N LYS A 65 -9.42 23.30 0.07
CA LYS A 65 -8.02 23.48 0.46
C LYS A 65 -7.59 22.50 1.55
N ILE A 66 -8.41 22.29 2.59
CA ILE A 66 -8.12 21.31 3.65
C ILE A 66 -7.98 19.91 3.05
N THR A 67 -8.88 19.51 2.16
CA THR A 67 -8.84 18.20 1.50
C THR A 67 -7.57 18.06 0.65
N THR A 68 -7.21 19.08 -0.12
CA THR A 68 -5.99 19.09 -0.94
C THR A 68 -4.74 18.95 -0.07
N TYR A 69 -4.62 19.74 1.01
CA TYR A 69 -3.48 19.61 1.92
C TYR A 69 -3.43 18.26 2.64
N ALA A 70 -4.58 17.72 3.06
CA ALA A 70 -4.65 16.38 3.64
C ALA A 70 -4.18 15.32 2.64
N CYS A 71 -4.55 15.43 1.36
CA CYS A 71 -4.05 14.56 0.30
C CYS A 71 -2.53 14.68 0.13
N TYR A 72 -1.97 15.88 0.13
CA TYR A 72 -0.51 16.07 0.03
C TYR A 72 0.25 15.46 1.21
N ILE A 73 -0.26 15.66 2.44
CA ILE A 73 0.35 15.07 3.63
C ILE A 73 0.31 13.54 3.56
N PHE A 74 -0.84 12.97 3.18
CA PHE A 74 -0.99 11.52 3.01
C PHE A 74 -0.03 10.97 1.94
N ILE A 75 0.08 11.67 0.84
CA ILE A 75 0.96 11.35 -0.29
C ILE A 75 2.44 11.40 0.15
N ALA A 76 2.86 12.47 0.82
CA ALA A 76 4.22 12.60 1.35
C ALA A 76 4.53 11.48 2.36
N PHE A 77 3.57 11.15 3.23
CA PHE A 77 3.71 10.06 4.19
C PHE A 77 3.92 8.71 3.51
N VAL A 78 3.11 8.38 2.49
CA VAL A 78 3.26 7.13 1.71
C VAL A 78 4.60 7.09 0.99
N PHE A 79 5.05 8.22 0.42
CA PHE A 79 6.34 8.32 -0.26
C PHE A 79 7.51 8.13 0.70
N ILE A 80 7.47 8.74 1.88
CA ILE A 80 8.47 8.55 2.94
C ILE A 80 8.52 7.09 3.37
N LEU A 81 7.37 6.44 3.58
CA LEU A 81 7.32 5.01 3.89
C LEU A 81 7.93 4.16 2.78
N ALA A 82 7.70 4.49 1.51
CA ALA A 82 8.28 3.78 0.37
C ALA A 82 9.81 3.92 0.31
N LEU A 83 10.35 5.10 0.65
CA LEU A 83 11.80 5.35 0.69
C LEU A 83 12.49 4.62 1.85
N ILE A 84 11.91 4.66 3.05
CA ILE A 84 12.46 3.97 4.24
C ILE A 84 12.54 2.45 4.00
N ASN A 85 11.60 1.90 3.25
CA ASN A 85 11.52 0.47 2.99
C ASN A 85 12.30 -0.02 1.77
N LYS A 86 13.13 0.80 1.17
CA LYS A 86 13.98 0.40 0.05
C LYS A 86 15.12 -0.53 0.44
N GLN A 87 15.48 -0.60 1.73
CA GLN A 87 16.43 -1.59 2.21
C GLN A 87 15.81 -3.00 2.16
N GLU A 88 16.40 -3.87 1.38
CA GLU A 88 15.89 -5.22 1.06
C GLU A 88 16.03 -6.23 2.20
N THR A 89 16.65 -5.87 3.29
CA THR A 89 17.09 -6.78 4.34
C THR A 89 16.31 -6.56 5.62
N GLY A 90 15.58 -7.57 6.04
CA GLY A 90 15.17 -7.74 7.41
C GLY A 90 13.72 -7.40 7.74
N LEU A 91 13.39 -7.69 8.98
CA LEU A 91 12.15 -7.33 9.64
C LEU A 91 12.02 -5.82 9.69
N THR A 92 10.88 -5.31 9.33
CA THR A 92 10.58 -3.89 9.40
C THR A 92 9.74 -3.63 10.64
N ASN A 93 10.29 -2.91 11.61
CA ASN A 93 9.55 -2.49 12.78
C ASN A 93 8.63 -1.32 12.40
N TYR A 94 7.32 -1.58 12.32
CA TYR A 94 6.29 -0.56 12.19
C TYR A 94 5.48 -0.50 13.48
N PHE A 95 5.32 0.67 14.05
CA PHE A 95 4.43 0.88 15.19
C PHE A 95 4.61 -0.13 16.34
N PHE A 96 5.86 -0.38 16.76
CA PHE A 96 6.23 -1.29 17.87
C PHE A 96 6.02 -2.80 17.59
N ASN A 97 5.60 -3.21 16.39
CA ASN A 97 5.47 -4.61 16.00
C ASN A 97 6.41 -4.95 14.86
N ASN A 98 6.90 -6.17 14.86
CA ASN A 98 7.71 -6.68 13.76
C ASN A 98 6.79 -7.17 12.63
N TYR A 99 6.90 -6.56 11.46
CA TYR A 99 6.14 -6.94 10.29
C TYR A 99 7.05 -7.48 9.20
N LEU A 100 6.58 -8.52 8.50
CA LEU A 100 7.25 -9.08 7.33
C LEU A 100 6.29 -9.12 6.15
N LEU A 101 6.78 -8.73 4.97
CA LEU A 101 6.04 -8.84 3.72
C LEU A 101 6.36 -10.16 3.04
N VAL A 102 5.37 -11.03 2.88
CA VAL A 102 5.52 -12.35 2.27
C VAL A 102 5.63 -12.24 0.76
N LYS A 103 6.79 -12.60 0.19
CA LYS A 103 7.09 -12.43 -1.24
C LYS A 103 6.78 -13.67 -2.09
N THR A 104 6.65 -14.83 -1.48
CA THR A 104 6.47 -16.13 -2.15
C THR A 104 5.12 -16.76 -1.83
N SER A 105 4.72 -17.78 -2.60
CA SER A 105 3.48 -18.53 -2.38
C SER A 105 3.70 -19.84 -1.64
N SER A 106 4.90 -20.06 -1.08
CA SER A 106 5.26 -21.32 -0.41
C SER A 106 4.41 -21.67 0.81
N MET A 107 3.68 -20.69 1.38
CA MET A 107 2.78 -20.84 2.53
C MET A 107 1.31 -20.62 2.17
N GLU A 108 0.95 -20.43 0.88
CA GLU A 108 -0.41 -20.02 0.48
C GLU A 108 -1.37 -21.17 0.30
N VAL A 109 -0.87 -22.29 -0.23
CA VAL A 109 -1.66 -23.50 -0.50
C VAL A 109 -1.01 -24.70 0.18
N ILE A 110 -1.77 -25.74 0.40
CA ILE A 110 -1.29 -26.99 1.00
C ILE A 110 -0.98 -27.99 -0.12
N HIS A 111 0.27 -28.47 -0.19
CA HIS A 111 0.63 -29.58 -1.08
C HIS A 111 0.04 -30.89 -0.54
N ASP A 112 -0.45 -31.76 -1.40
CA ASP A 112 -1.13 -33.02 -1.01
C ASP A 112 -0.25 -33.95 -0.16
N ASP A 113 1.05 -33.96 -0.36
CA ASP A 113 2.00 -34.74 0.42
C ASP A 113 2.17 -34.23 1.87
N ASN A 114 1.71 -33.02 2.18
CA ASN A 114 1.80 -32.41 3.52
C ASN A 114 0.60 -32.80 4.40
N THR A 115 0.39 -34.10 4.58
CA THR A 115 -0.76 -34.67 5.30
C THR A 115 -0.83 -34.23 6.75
N TYR A 116 0.30 -33.92 7.41
CA TYR A 116 0.38 -33.44 8.78
C TYR A 116 -0.42 -32.14 9.00
N ILE A 117 -0.57 -31.30 7.97
CA ILE A 117 -1.34 -30.05 8.05
C ILE A 117 -2.82 -30.37 8.27
N LYS A 118 -3.36 -31.34 7.50
CA LYS A 118 -4.75 -31.79 7.63
C LYS A 118 -4.97 -32.57 8.94
N GLN A 119 -4.00 -33.39 9.34
CA GLN A 119 -4.07 -34.22 10.55
C GLN A 119 -4.11 -33.35 11.84
N ASN A 120 -3.45 -32.20 11.82
CA ASN A 120 -3.40 -31.26 12.96
C ASN A 120 -4.36 -30.07 12.78
N ASP A 121 -5.27 -30.07 11.82
CA ASP A 121 -6.26 -29.01 11.52
C ASP A 121 -5.64 -27.58 11.42
N LEU A 122 -4.45 -27.49 10.82
CA LEU A 122 -3.73 -26.23 10.68
C LEU A 122 -4.37 -25.36 9.57
N LYS A 123 -4.84 -24.15 9.94
CA LYS A 123 -5.59 -23.23 9.05
C LYS A 123 -4.95 -21.85 8.95
N ASP A 124 -3.66 -21.77 9.21
CA ASP A 124 -2.89 -20.54 9.32
C ASP A 124 -2.00 -20.28 8.07
N GLN A 125 -2.42 -20.77 6.91
CA GLN A 125 -1.75 -20.53 5.63
C GLN A 125 -1.64 -19.02 5.35
N ILE A 126 -0.49 -18.62 4.80
CA ILE A 126 -0.18 -17.23 4.58
C ILE A 126 -0.22 -16.95 3.08
N ARG A 127 -1.14 -16.08 2.69
CA ARG A 127 -1.28 -15.66 1.29
C ARG A 127 -0.07 -14.84 0.86
N LYS A 128 0.40 -15.08 -0.36
CA LYS A 128 1.44 -14.28 -1.01
C LYS A 128 1.06 -12.79 -0.98
N TYR A 129 2.04 -11.94 -0.74
CA TYR A 129 1.91 -10.49 -0.57
C TYR A 129 1.16 -10.05 0.69
N SER A 130 0.86 -10.93 1.62
CA SER A 130 0.38 -10.51 2.93
C SER A 130 1.47 -9.82 3.74
N LEU A 131 1.12 -8.74 4.44
CA LEU A 131 1.90 -8.21 5.54
C LEU A 131 1.54 -9.00 6.78
N ILE A 132 2.49 -9.71 7.36
CA ILE A 132 2.30 -10.54 8.56
C ILE A 132 2.96 -9.89 9.76
N CYS A 133 2.44 -10.18 10.94
CA CYS A 133 3.00 -9.75 12.22
C CYS A 133 3.77 -10.92 12.84
N LEU A 134 4.94 -10.64 13.41
CA LEU A 134 5.87 -11.60 13.99
C LEU A 134 6.14 -11.25 15.45
N ASP A 135 6.20 -12.27 16.30
CA ASP A 135 6.63 -12.16 17.70
C ASP A 135 8.11 -12.55 17.80
N THR A 136 8.92 -11.68 18.39
CA THR A 136 10.36 -11.94 18.64
C THR A 136 10.61 -12.69 19.94
N GLU A 137 9.65 -12.64 20.87
CA GLU A 137 9.65 -13.44 22.08
C GLU A 137 8.80 -14.68 21.83
N TYR A 138 9.41 -15.86 21.67
CA TYR A 138 8.72 -17.09 21.30
C TYR A 138 9.40 -18.32 21.89
N GLN A 139 8.64 -19.40 21.98
CA GLN A 139 9.14 -20.76 22.19
C GLN A 139 8.98 -21.53 20.88
N MET A 140 9.90 -22.46 20.64
CA MET A 140 9.85 -23.33 19.46
C MET A 140 8.80 -24.41 19.68
N ASN A 141 7.70 -24.34 18.93
CA ASN A 141 6.62 -25.32 18.96
C ASN A 141 6.48 -25.97 17.59
N LEU A 142 6.33 -27.29 17.59
CA LEU A 142 6.09 -28.04 16.34
C LEU A 142 4.83 -27.52 15.64
N TYR A 143 4.92 -27.37 14.34
CA TYR A 143 3.89 -26.87 13.43
C TYR A 143 3.60 -25.35 13.50
N ASP A 144 4.22 -24.57 14.38
CA ASP A 144 4.20 -23.12 14.27
C ASP A 144 5.01 -22.64 13.07
N ILE A 145 4.71 -21.43 12.58
CA ILE A 145 5.39 -20.80 11.44
C ILE A 145 6.43 -19.81 11.94
N TYR A 146 7.64 -19.90 11.42
CA TYR A 146 8.79 -19.07 11.84
C TYR A 146 9.44 -18.38 10.66
N ALA A 147 9.98 -17.19 10.93
CA ALA A 147 10.91 -16.51 10.05
C ALA A 147 12.34 -16.88 10.45
N PHE A 148 13.18 -17.23 9.50
CA PHE A 148 14.58 -17.57 9.73
C PHE A 148 15.46 -17.16 8.54
N TYR A 149 16.77 -17.06 8.77
CA TYR A 149 17.73 -16.75 7.72
C TYR A 149 18.19 -18.02 6.99
N ASP A 150 18.19 -17.96 5.66
CA ASP A 150 18.93 -18.95 4.85
C ASP A 150 20.44 -18.67 4.88
N ASP A 151 21.24 -19.54 4.25
CA ASP A 151 22.71 -19.39 4.19
C ASP A 151 23.17 -18.15 3.40
N LYS A 152 22.30 -17.53 2.62
CA LYS A 152 22.56 -16.30 1.86
C LYS A 152 22.09 -15.03 2.58
N GLY A 153 21.55 -15.17 3.79
CA GLY A 153 21.00 -14.06 4.57
C GLY A 153 19.60 -13.62 4.12
N ASN A 154 18.90 -14.39 3.28
CA ASN A 154 17.50 -14.09 2.97
C ASN A 154 16.59 -14.56 4.10
N ILE A 155 15.52 -13.81 4.37
CA ILE A 155 14.49 -14.22 5.32
C ILE A 155 13.51 -15.16 4.62
N ILE A 156 13.41 -16.36 5.18
CA ILE A 156 12.46 -17.40 4.79
C ILE A 156 11.36 -17.47 5.86
N ILE A 157 10.12 -17.71 5.46
CA ILE A 157 9.02 -17.94 6.38
C ILE A 157 8.36 -19.29 6.04
N HIS A 158 8.56 -20.26 6.93
CA HIS A 158 8.05 -21.63 6.74
C HIS A 158 7.63 -22.23 8.08
N ARG A 159 6.95 -23.38 7.98
CA ARG A 159 6.44 -24.12 9.14
C ARG A 159 7.52 -25.04 9.71
N LEU A 160 7.65 -25.07 11.03
CA LEU A 160 8.48 -26.04 11.75
C LEU A 160 7.84 -27.44 11.68
N ILE A 161 8.52 -28.39 11.02
CA ILE A 161 8.00 -29.74 10.84
C ILE A 161 8.74 -30.80 11.66
N ALA A 162 9.94 -30.49 12.14
CA ALA A 162 10.68 -31.37 13.05
C ALA A 162 11.63 -30.58 13.95
N ILE A 163 11.77 -31.07 15.17
CA ILE A 163 12.82 -30.70 16.13
C ILE A 163 13.77 -31.89 16.17
N ASN A 164 15.00 -31.70 15.73
CA ASN A 164 15.98 -32.78 15.56
C ASN A 164 16.66 -33.11 16.91
N ASP A 165 17.18 -34.32 17.04
CA ASP A 165 17.82 -34.78 18.28
C ASP A 165 19.10 -34.00 18.63
N ASP A 166 19.72 -33.37 17.63
CA ASP A 166 20.91 -32.50 17.79
C ASP A 166 20.57 -31.06 18.18
N GLY A 167 19.26 -30.75 18.41
CA GLY A 167 18.80 -29.43 18.78
C GLY A 167 18.60 -28.46 17.61
N THR A 168 18.77 -28.95 16.38
CA THR A 168 18.44 -28.17 15.18
C THR A 168 16.97 -28.33 14.77
N TYR A 169 16.54 -27.54 13.80
CA TYR A 169 15.14 -27.45 13.38
C TYR A 169 15.02 -27.72 11.88
N THR A 170 13.93 -28.38 11.49
CA THR A 170 13.59 -28.57 10.08
C THR A 170 12.30 -27.84 9.75
N PHE A 171 12.37 -26.96 8.77
CA PHE A 171 11.24 -26.18 8.27
C PHE A 171 10.77 -26.67 6.92
N LYS A 172 9.54 -26.32 6.53
CA LYS A 172 8.98 -26.61 5.22
C LYS A 172 7.87 -25.63 4.86
N GLY A 173 7.86 -25.17 3.62
CA GLY A 173 6.72 -24.42 3.08
C GLY A 173 5.52 -25.35 2.87
N ASP A 174 4.32 -24.90 3.23
CA ASP A 174 3.08 -25.67 3.14
C ASP A 174 2.76 -26.10 1.70
N ALA A 175 3.16 -25.28 0.70
CA ALA A 175 3.00 -25.57 -0.72
C ALA A 175 4.13 -26.43 -1.32
N ASN A 176 5.19 -26.71 -0.58
CA ASN A 176 6.34 -27.42 -1.10
C ASN A 176 6.13 -28.94 -0.99
N LYS A 177 6.52 -29.67 -2.03
CA LYS A 177 6.49 -31.14 -2.01
C LYS A 177 7.52 -31.72 -1.04
N GLN A 178 8.70 -31.12 -0.99
CA GLN A 178 9.84 -31.55 -0.17
C GLN A 178 10.53 -30.34 0.47
N THR A 179 11.36 -30.60 1.48
CA THR A 179 12.24 -29.61 2.08
C THR A 179 13.41 -29.29 1.15
N PHE A 180 13.95 -28.10 1.27
CA PHE A 180 15.20 -27.67 0.64
C PHE A 180 16.36 -27.76 1.64
N ASP A 181 17.59 -27.80 1.15
CA ASP A 181 18.78 -27.93 2.00
C ASP A 181 18.88 -26.85 3.09
N TYR A 182 18.52 -25.60 2.75
CA TYR A 182 18.52 -24.47 3.69
C TYR A 182 17.40 -24.50 4.74
N GLU A 183 16.45 -25.43 4.62
CA GLU A 183 15.34 -25.65 5.55
C GLU A 183 15.65 -26.75 6.59
N THR A 184 16.73 -27.51 6.37
CA THR A 184 17.14 -28.61 7.25
C THR A 184 18.30 -28.18 8.16
N ASN A 185 18.36 -28.76 9.35
CA ASN A 185 19.42 -28.50 10.34
C ASN A 185 19.64 -27.02 10.66
N VAL A 186 18.55 -26.26 10.70
CA VAL A 186 18.57 -24.82 11.04
C VAL A 186 18.84 -24.65 12.53
N VAL A 187 19.91 -23.95 12.88
CA VAL A 187 20.25 -23.62 14.28
C VAL A 187 19.35 -22.50 14.80
N ILE A 188 19.12 -22.48 16.11
CA ILE A 188 18.23 -21.49 16.76
C ILE A 188 18.65 -20.03 16.46
N ASP A 189 19.94 -19.76 16.36
CA ASP A 189 20.47 -18.41 16.11
C ASP A 189 20.05 -17.84 14.73
N LYS A 190 19.65 -18.71 13.78
CA LYS A 190 19.09 -18.29 12.50
C LYS A 190 17.59 -17.99 12.55
N VAL A 191 16.89 -18.44 13.60
CA VAL A 191 15.45 -18.21 13.75
C VAL A 191 15.23 -16.83 14.33
N ILE A 192 14.44 -16.02 13.67
CA ILE A 192 14.29 -14.59 13.96
C ILE A 192 13.05 -14.34 14.81
N ALA A 193 11.91 -14.93 14.39
CA ALA A 193 10.61 -14.62 15.00
C ALA A 193 9.56 -15.66 14.59
N ARG A 194 8.48 -15.74 15.39
CA ARG A 194 7.32 -16.58 15.14
C ARG A 194 6.17 -15.77 14.52
N TYR A 195 5.45 -16.35 13.58
CA TYR A 195 4.19 -15.78 13.09
C TYR A 195 3.11 -15.84 14.18
N ASN A 196 2.46 -14.71 14.46
CA ASN A 196 1.47 -14.61 15.53
C ASN A 196 0.01 -14.79 15.07
N GLY A 197 -0.21 -15.27 13.85
CA GLY A 197 -1.55 -15.50 13.30
C GLY A 197 -2.19 -14.27 12.66
N LYS A 198 -1.56 -13.08 12.74
CA LYS A 198 -2.13 -11.85 12.17
C LYS A 198 -1.52 -11.54 10.80
N SER A 199 -2.37 -11.45 9.79
CA SER A 199 -1.97 -11.08 8.43
C SER A 199 -2.93 -10.06 7.81
N ASN A 200 -2.40 -9.17 6.97
CA ASN A 200 -3.19 -8.21 6.21
C ASN A 200 -2.74 -8.21 4.74
N TYR A 201 -3.54 -8.86 3.91
CA TYR A 201 -3.28 -8.97 2.47
C TYR A 201 -3.40 -7.63 1.75
N VAL A 202 -4.43 -6.84 2.05
CA VAL A 202 -4.68 -5.56 1.36
C VAL A 202 -3.53 -4.59 1.61
N LEU A 203 -3.12 -4.46 2.87
CA LEU A 203 -1.99 -3.59 3.23
C LEU A 203 -0.67 -4.10 2.62
N GLY A 204 -0.47 -5.41 2.59
CA GLY A 204 0.71 -6.01 1.98
C GLY A 204 0.81 -5.73 0.47
N VAL A 205 -0.30 -5.90 -0.27
CA VAL A 205 -0.36 -5.57 -1.71
C VAL A 205 -0.12 -4.08 -1.95
N PHE A 206 -0.68 -3.21 -1.10
CA PHE A 206 -0.46 -1.78 -1.17
C PHE A 206 1.02 -1.42 -0.99
N ILE A 207 1.68 -1.98 0.03
CA ILE A 207 3.12 -1.80 0.27
C ILE A 207 3.94 -2.29 -0.93
N MET A 208 3.61 -3.49 -1.47
CA MET A 208 4.28 -4.02 -2.67
C MET A 208 4.15 -3.10 -3.87
N TYR A 209 2.95 -2.54 -4.10
CA TYR A 209 2.73 -1.61 -5.19
C TYR A 209 3.64 -0.38 -5.08
N PHE A 210 3.69 0.26 -3.91
CA PHE A 210 4.52 1.46 -3.69
C PHE A 210 6.03 1.18 -3.67
N LYS A 211 6.45 -0.08 -3.37
CA LYS A 211 7.84 -0.52 -3.52
C LYS A 211 8.24 -0.82 -4.96
N SER A 212 7.28 -1.01 -5.86
CA SER A 212 7.56 -1.28 -7.27
C SER A 212 7.95 -0.01 -8.03
N ASN A 213 8.81 -0.15 -9.03
CA ASN A 213 9.17 0.98 -9.92
C ASN A 213 7.91 1.57 -10.59
N ILE A 214 6.95 0.74 -10.95
CA ILE A 214 5.69 1.17 -11.58
C ILE A 214 4.86 2.00 -10.58
N GLY A 215 4.77 1.58 -9.33
CA GLY A 215 4.09 2.33 -8.28
C GLY A 215 4.71 3.71 -8.05
N ILE A 216 6.03 3.78 -7.95
CA ILE A 216 6.77 5.05 -7.78
C ILE A 216 6.53 5.98 -8.98
N ILE A 217 6.64 5.46 -10.22
CA ILE A 217 6.45 6.26 -11.43
C ILE A 217 5.01 6.76 -11.54
N SER A 218 4.02 5.87 -11.36
CA SER A 218 2.60 6.26 -11.47
C SER A 218 2.20 7.28 -10.40
N PHE A 219 2.76 7.14 -9.22
CA PHE A 219 2.55 8.09 -8.14
C PHE A 219 3.19 9.46 -8.44
N SER A 220 4.42 9.47 -8.98
CA SER A 220 5.10 10.69 -9.39
C SER A 220 4.32 11.44 -10.50
N ILE A 221 3.76 10.71 -11.46
CA ILE A 221 2.91 11.27 -12.51
C ILE A 221 1.63 11.89 -11.90
N ALA A 222 0.98 11.19 -10.98
CA ALA A 222 -0.21 11.72 -10.30
C ALA A 222 0.09 13.03 -9.56
N MET A 223 1.24 13.11 -8.87
CA MET A 223 1.69 14.33 -8.19
C MET A 223 1.92 15.49 -9.16
N LEU A 224 2.57 15.24 -10.29
CA LEU A 224 2.80 16.27 -11.30
C LEU A 224 1.48 16.79 -11.90
N LEU A 225 0.51 15.92 -12.12
CA LEU A 225 -0.82 16.31 -12.58
C LEU A 225 -1.55 17.18 -11.56
N ILE A 226 -1.52 16.84 -10.28
CA ILE A 226 -2.12 17.66 -9.22
C ILE A 226 -1.47 19.05 -9.18
N ALA A 227 -0.14 19.12 -9.18
CA ALA A 227 0.59 20.38 -9.18
C ALA A 227 0.27 21.23 -10.42
N TYR A 228 0.16 20.61 -11.60
CA TYR A 228 -0.22 21.28 -12.83
C TYR A 228 -1.60 21.93 -12.75
N PHE A 229 -2.60 21.23 -12.21
CA PHE A 229 -3.95 21.78 -12.05
C PHE A 229 -3.99 22.91 -11.02
N GLU A 230 -3.25 22.84 -9.92
CA GLU A 230 -3.16 23.96 -8.97
C GLU A 230 -2.53 25.21 -9.58
N ILE A 231 -1.49 25.04 -10.40
CA ILE A 231 -0.87 26.18 -11.11
C ILE A 231 -1.86 26.82 -12.06
N ILE A 232 -2.62 26.02 -12.83
CA ILE A 232 -3.66 26.55 -13.73
C ILE A 232 -4.72 27.32 -12.96
N ASP A 233 -5.23 26.75 -11.88
CA ASP A 233 -6.25 27.41 -11.06
C ASP A 233 -5.74 28.75 -10.47
N TYR A 234 -4.49 28.75 -10.00
CA TYR A 234 -3.84 30.00 -9.55
C TYR A 234 -3.75 31.06 -10.66
N ILE A 235 -3.34 30.67 -11.89
CA ILE A 235 -3.22 31.60 -13.02
C ILE A 235 -4.58 32.17 -13.42
N ILE A 236 -5.62 31.31 -13.48
CA ILE A 236 -6.99 31.73 -13.81
C ILE A 236 -7.51 32.74 -12.78
N ASN A 237 -7.38 32.40 -11.49
CA ASN A 237 -7.82 33.27 -10.40
C ASN A 237 -7.09 34.62 -10.40
N LYS A 238 -5.80 34.63 -10.69
CA LYS A 238 -5.01 35.88 -10.83
C LYS A 238 -5.46 36.74 -11.99
N LYS A 239 -5.81 36.13 -13.14
CA LYS A 239 -6.36 36.87 -14.30
C LYS A 239 -7.72 37.46 -14.02
N ILE A 240 -8.59 36.73 -13.33
CA ILE A 240 -9.94 37.20 -12.94
C ILE A 240 -9.84 38.42 -11.98
N LEU A 241 -8.97 38.34 -10.98
CA LEU A 241 -8.73 39.44 -10.03
C LEU A 241 -8.16 40.68 -10.73
N LYS A 242 -7.25 40.49 -11.68
CA LYS A 242 -6.67 41.63 -12.44
C LYS A 242 -7.73 42.36 -13.29
N ASN A 243 -8.63 41.62 -13.93
CA ASN A 243 -9.70 42.18 -14.75
C ASN A 243 -10.76 42.90 -13.90
N LYS A 244 -10.94 42.56 -12.62
CA LYS A 244 -11.85 43.21 -11.68
C LYS A 244 -11.35 44.56 -11.18
N ASN A 245 -10.03 44.80 -11.18
CA ASN A 245 -9.42 46.04 -10.76
C ASN A 245 -9.34 47.09 -11.88
N TYR A 246 -9.76 46.78 -13.09
CA TYR A 246 -9.79 47.71 -14.23
C TYR A 246 -11.21 48.14 -14.64
N LYS A 247 -12.23 47.80 -13.85
CA LYS A 247 -13.60 48.36 -13.93
C LYS A 247 -13.94 49.15 -12.66
#